data_7cee611af8ba455f35d20e7408e9413a
#
_entry.id   7cee611af8ba455f35d20e7408e9413a
#
_cell.length_a   1.000
_cell.length_b   1.000
_cell.length_c   1.000
_cell.angle_alpha   90.00
_cell.angle_beta   90.00
_cell.angle_gamma   90.00
#
_symmetry.space_group_name_H-M   'P 1'
#
loop_
_entity.id
_entity.type
_entity.pdbx_description
1 polymer ?
#
loop_
_entity_poly.entity_id
_entity_poly.type
_entity_poly.pdbx_seq_one_letter_code
_entity_poly.pdbx_strand_id
1 'polypeptide(L)'
;MYRPEELRPGDIILCEGELDVRDPLGLLIVWASDNPLQHAALVATGELIESRDVVGVAPLDAYAPVGWRFQVAGATPAQLRSVVAAATRRVGEAYGYRALTREAGRVPLYRRLDPHDVVSSGLVCWAFAQAGIRLSWELMPTPASLSHSPLLLGPRPWRQVG
;
A
#
# COMPACT_ATOMS: atom_id res chain seq x y z
N MET A 1 11.00 13.06 -1.55
CA MET A 1 11.47 11.67 -1.48
C MET A 1 11.95 11.35 -0.07
N TYR A 2 11.95 10.11 0.36
CA TYR A 2 12.39 9.73 1.69
C TYR A 2 13.88 9.34 1.70
N ARG A 3 14.47 9.33 2.91
CA ARG A 3 15.81 8.81 3.16
C ARG A 3 15.68 7.51 3.95
N PRO A 4 16.30 6.40 3.49
CA PRO A 4 16.15 5.10 4.14
C PRO A 4 16.52 5.10 5.63
N GLU A 5 17.52 5.89 6.03
CA GLU A 5 17.96 6.00 7.41
C GLU A 5 16.97 6.72 8.36
N GLU A 6 15.97 7.40 7.80
CA GLU A 6 14.93 8.09 8.57
C GLU A 6 13.71 7.20 8.82
N LEU A 7 13.63 6.02 8.15
CA LEU A 7 12.49 5.14 8.23
C LEU A 7 12.42 4.43 9.59
N ARG A 8 11.20 4.27 10.05
CA ARG A 8 10.88 3.57 11.30
C ARG A 8 9.86 2.46 11.05
N PRO A 9 9.92 1.34 11.75
CA PRO A 9 8.90 0.31 11.66
C PRO A 9 7.49 0.88 11.88
N GLY A 10 6.58 0.59 10.95
CA GLY A 10 5.23 1.14 10.91
C GLY A 10 5.06 2.40 10.05
N ASP A 11 6.15 2.98 9.52
CA ASP A 11 6.02 3.99 8.47
C ASP A 11 5.45 3.36 7.19
N ILE A 12 4.77 4.17 6.40
CA ILE A 12 4.18 3.77 5.12
C ILE A 12 4.95 4.49 4.02
N ILE A 13 5.34 3.76 2.98
CA ILE A 13 5.90 4.32 1.76
C ILE A 13 4.84 4.24 0.67
N LEU A 14 4.48 5.37 0.09
CA LEU A 14 3.67 5.43 -1.12
C LEU A 14 4.57 5.84 -2.27
N CYS A 15 4.53 5.06 -3.35
CA CYS A 15 5.45 5.21 -4.47
C CYS A 15 4.72 5.69 -5.72
N GLU A 16 5.34 6.62 -6.43
CA GLU A 16 4.99 6.88 -7.82
C GLU A 16 5.43 5.68 -8.66
N GLY A 17 4.54 5.21 -9.54
CA GLY A 17 4.87 4.15 -10.48
C GLY A 17 5.45 4.72 -11.77
N GLU A 18 6.37 4.00 -12.37
CA GLU A 18 6.62 4.18 -13.79
C GLU A 18 5.40 3.65 -14.56
N LEU A 19 4.91 4.45 -15.51
CA LEU A 19 3.87 4.00 -16.44
C LEU A 19 4.45 2.89 -17.33
N ASP A 20 4.50 1.68 -16.80
CA ASP A 20 4.84 0.52 -17.62
C ASP A 20 3.60 0.11 -18.42
N VAL A 21 3.66 0.35 -19.73
CA VAL A 21 2.61 -0.08 -20.67
C VAL A 21 2.37 -1.60 -20.67
N ARG A 22 3.26 -2.36 -20.04
CA ARG A 22 3.13 -3.80 -19.84
C ARG A 22 2.36 -4.17 -18.58
N ASP A 23 2.08 -3.20 -17.70
CA ASP A 23 1.22 -3.37 -16.53
C ASP A 23 -0.14 -2.68 -16.75
N PRO A 24 -1.11 -3.37 -17.39
CA PRO A 24 -2.40 -2.78 -17.71
C PRO A 24 -3.22 -2.43 -16.46
N LEU A 25 -2.95 -3.04 -15.32
CA LEU A 25 -3.65 -2.71 -14.10
C LEU A 25 -3.06 -1.49 -13.41
N GLY A 26 -1.73 -1.34 -13.39
CA GLY A 26 -1.06 -0.11 -12.96
C GLY A 26 -1.55 1.09 -13.77
N LEU A 27 -1.66 0.94 -15.09
CA LEU A 27 -2.24 1.96 -15.98
C LEU A 27 -3.70 2.27 -15.64
N LEU A 28 -4.51 1.26 -15.36
CA LEU A 28 -5.91 1.45 -14.99
C LEU A 28 -6.05 2.17 -13.64
N ILE A 29 -5.22 1.86 -12.66
CA ILE A 29 -5.20 2.51 -11.35
C ILE A 29 -4.82 3.99 -11.50
N VAL A 30 -3.78 4.31 -12.28
CA VAL A 30 -3.38 5.70 -12.55
C VAL A 30 -4.47 6.46 -13.28
N TRP A 31 -5.02 5.87 -14.33
CA TRP A 31 -6.09 6.49 -15.10
C TRP A 31 -7.36 6.72 -14.26
N ALA A 32 -7.73 5.76 -13.41
CA ALA A 32 -8.94 5.86 -12.59
C ALA A 32 -8.78 6.80 -11.37
N SER A 33 -7.54 6.96 -10.87
CA SER A 33 -7.27 7.78 -9.68
C SER A 33 -6.77 9.19 -10.00
N ASP A 34 -6.39 9.46 -11.26
CA ASP A 34 -5.73 10.71 -11.68
C ASP A 34 -4.56 11.09 -10.73
N ASN A 35 -3.83 10.09 -10.26
CA ASN A 35 -2.80 10.23 -9.25
C ASN A 35 -1.61 9.30 -9.59
N PRO A 36 -0.36 9.80 -9.52
CA PRO A 36 0.82 9.01 -9.86
C PRO A 36 1.14 7.91 -8.85
N LEU A 37 0.54 7.92 -7.65
CA LEU A 37 0.79 6.92 -6.63
C LEU A 37 0.17 5.57 -7.01
N GLN A 38 1.02 4.58 -7.27
CA GLN A 38 0.62 3.27 -7.77
C GLN A 38 0.90 2.14 -6.79
N HIS A 39 1.80 2.36 -5.82
CA HIS A 39 2.25 1.31 -4.93
C HIS A 39 2.36 1.78 -3.49
N ALA A 40 2.17 0.86 -2.55
CA ALA A 40 2.32 1.10 -1.13
C ALA A 40 3.16 -0.02 -0.50
N ALA A 41 4.05 0.35 0.41
CA ALA A 41 4.84 -0.58 1.21
C ALA A 41 4.82 -0.19 2.68
N LEU A 42 4.92 -1.18 3.56
CA LEU A 42 5.03 -1.00 4.99
C LEU A 42 6.49 -1.16 5.43
N VAL A 43 6.99 -0.22 6.21
CA VAL A 43 8.33 -0.33 6.78
C VAL A 43 8.32 -1.32 7.93
N ALA A 44 9.15 -2.36 7.83
CA ALA A 44 9.47 -3.30 8.90
C ALA A 44 10.90 -3.05 9.43
N THR A 45 11.41 -3.96 10.26
CA THR A 45 12.77 -3.81 10.79
C THR A 45 13.80 -4.17 9.72
N GLY A 46 14.40 -3.15 9.12
CA GLY A 46 15.47 -3.31 8.13
C GLY A 46 15.00 -3.59 6.70
N GLU A 47 13.69 -3.66 6.46
CA GLU A 47 13.10 -3.99 5.16
C GLU A 47 11.74 -3.35 4.96
N LEU A 48 11.25 -3.36 3.74
CA LEU A 48 9.87 -3.05 3.36
C LEU A 48 9.08 -4.34 3.20
N ILE A 49 7.82 -4.35 3.63
CA ILE A 49 6.86 -5.41 3.32
C ILE A 49 5.88 -4.85 2.32
N GLU A 50 5.72 -5.53 1.21
CA GLU A 50 4.86 -5.10 0.11
C GLU A 50 4.09 -6.28 -0.49
N SER A 51 3.06 -5.97 -1.22
CA SER A 51 2.33 -6.96 -2.02
C SER A 51 2.38 -6.60 -3.49
N ARG A 52 2.84 -7.56 -4.28
CA ARG A 52 2.76 -7.56 -5.74
C ARG A 52 1.99 -8.81 -6.19
N ASP A 53 2.69 -9.83 -6.70
CA ASP A 53 2.11 -11.15 -6.96
C ASP A 53 2.04 -12.00 -5.69
N VAL A 54 2.94 -11.72 -4.77
CA VAL A 54 3.09 -12.37 -3.45
C VAL A 54 3.36 -11.27 -2.45
N VAL A 55 2.97 -11.47 -1.20
CA VAL A 55 3.46 -10.63 -0.12
C VAL A 55 4.95 -10.94 0.08
N GLY A 56 5.77 -9.96 -0.19
CA GLY A 56 7.23 -10.09 -0.19
C GLY A 56 7.91 -9.01 0.62
N VAL A 57 9.24 -9.09 0.63
CA VAL A 57 10.10 -8.09 1.26
C VAL A 57 10.99 -7.42 0.21
N ALA A 58 11.29 -6.14 0.44
CA ALA A 58 12.17 -5.35 -0.40
C ALA A 58 13.17 -4.56 0.47
N PRO A 59 14.34 -4.18 -0.05
CA PRO A 59 15.26 -3.31 0.65
C PRO A 59 14.63 -1.96 1.00
N LEU A 60 15.07 -1.32 2.08
CA LEU A 60 14.55 -0.03 2.52
C LEU A 60 14.71 1.08 1.48
N ASP A 61 15.70 1.00 0.62
CA ASP A 61 16.00 1.98 -0.43
C ASP A 61 15.32 1.67 -1.78
N ALA A 62 14.58 0.57 -1.88
CA ALA A 62 13.97 0.12 -3.14
C ALA A 62 13.16 1.22 -3.84
N TYR A 63 12.50 2.07 -3.08
CA TYR A 63 11.65 3.15 -3.61
C TYR A 63 12.15 4.55 -3.25
N ALA A 64 13.39 4.69 -2.75
CA ALA A 64 13.91 5.99 -2.31
C ALA A 64 13.78 7.12 -3.37
N PRO A 65 14.00 6.85 -4.67
CA PRO A 65 13.89 7.87 -5.72
C PRO A 65 12.46 8.31 -6.05
N VAL A 66 11.46 7.48 -5.73
CA VAL A 66 10.06 7.67 -6.18
C VAL A 66 9.05 7.55 -5.04
N GLY A 67 9.51 7.27 -3.83
CA GLY A 67 8.66 7.01 -2.68
C GLY A 67 8.52 8.22 -1.76
N TRP A 68 7.36 8.29 -1.11
CA TRP A 68 7.02 9.30 -0.11
C TRP A 68 6.72 8.61 1.22
N ARG A 69 7.38 9.07 2.26
CA ARG A 69 7.19 8.55 3.61
C ARG A 69 5.98 9.17 4.27
N PHE A 70 5.16 8.34 4.92
CA PHE A 70 4.04 8.76 5.76
C PHE A 70 4.13 8.07 7.12
N GLN A 71 3.66 8.77 8.15
CA GLN A 71 3.50 8.24 9.51
C GLN A 71 2.03 8.27 9.89
N VAL A 72 1.63 7.40 10.80
CA VAL A 72 0.24 7.36 11.28
C VAL A 72 0.11 8.16 12.57
N ALA A 73 -0.72 9.20 12.54
CA ALA A 73 -0.97 10.06 13.68
C ALA A 73 -1.54 9.27 14.87
N GLY A 74 -1.00 9.52 16.06
CA GLY A 74 -1.50 8.93 17.29
C GLY A 74 -1.26 7.44 17.46
N ALA A 75 -0.61 6.77 16.51
CA ALA A 75 -0.26 5.36 16.65
C ALA A 75 0.80 5.17 17.75
N THR A 76 0.51 4.29 18.69
CA THR A 76 1.45 3.95 19.77
C THR A 76 2.54 3.00 19.28
N PRO A 77 3.71 2.97 19.93
CA PRO A 77 4.76 1.99 19.58
C PRO A 77 4.29 0.54 19.66
N ALA A 78 3.36 0.21 20.56
CA ALA A 78 2.78 -1.13 20.66
C ALA A 78 1.91 -1.46 19.44
N GLN A 79 1.09 -0.52 19.00
CA GLN A 79 0.28 -0.68 17.79
C GLN A 79 1.16 -0.84 16.55
N LEU A 80 2.20 -0.02 16.39
CA LEU A 80 3.11 -0.13 15.25
C LEU A 80 3.83 -1.48 15.21
N ARG A 81 4.25 -2.03 16.37
CA ARG A 81 4.78 -3.39 16.45
C ARG A 81 3.75 -4.44 16.03
N SER A 82 2.50 -4.28 16.44
CA SER A 82 1.40 -5.18 16.03
C SER A 82 1.13 -5.13 14.53
N VAL A 83 1.18 -3.93 13.93
CA VAL A 83 1.06 -3.71 12.49
C VAL A 83 2.15 -4.48 11.73
N VAL A 84 3.41 -4.25 12.10
CA VAL A 84 4.56 -4.93 11.47
C VAL A 84 4.45 -6.44 11.63
N ALA A 85 4.14 -6.93 12.84
CA ALA A 85 3.96 -8.36 13.09
C ALA A 85 2.80 -8.96 12.26
N ALA A 86 1.71 -8.23 12.08
CA ALA A 86 0.60 -8.67 11.24
C ALA A 86 1.05 -8.83 9.78
N ALA A 87 1.69 -7.80 9.21
CA ALA A 87 2.17 -7.85 7.84
C ALA A 87 3.23 -8.95 7.63
N THR A 88 4.18 -9.09 8.56
CA THR A 88 5.24 -10.11 8.49
C THR A 88 4.66 -11.53 8.43
N ARG A 89 3.57 -11.81 9.15
CA ARG A 89 2.91 -13.14 9.09
C ARG A 89 2.35 -13.49 7.73
N ARG A 90 2.10 -12.51 6.88
CA ARG A 90 1.57 -12.72 5.53
C ARG A 90 2.66 -12.83 4.45
N VAL A 91 3.92 -12.64 4.80
CA VAL A 91 5.05 -12.81 3.85
C VAL A 91 5.04 -14.25 3.31
N GLY A 92 5.08 -14.38 1.99
CA GLY A 92 4.98 -15.65 1.28
C GLY A 92 3.56 -16.03 0.86
N GLU A 93 2.52 -15.33 1.34
CA GLU A 93 1.16 -15.58 0.87
C GLU A 93 0.98 -15.07 -0.56
N ALA A 94 0.34 -15.89 -1.40
CA ALA A 94 -0.08 -15.45 -2.73
C ALA A 94 -1.13 -14.36 -2.59
N TYR A 95 -0.86 -13.18 -3.13
CA TYR A 95 -1.78 -12.06 -3.07
C TYR A 95 -2.61 -12.00 -4.36
N GLY A 96 -3.87 -11.62 -4.20
CA GLY A 96 -4.99 -11.75 -5.12
C GLY A 96 -4.89 -11.27 -6.58
N TYR A 97 -3.72 -10.89 -7.08
CA TYR A 97 -3.58 -10.53 -8.50
C TYR A 97 -3.97 -11.69 -9.42
N ARG A 98 -3.64 -12.94 -9.03
CA ARG A 98 -4.07 -14.15 -9.77
C ARG A 98 -5.54 -14.52 -9.56
N ALA A 99 -6.11 -14.15 -8.39
CA ALA A 99 -7.54 -14.31 -8.16
C ALA A 99 -8.35 -13.33 -9.02
N LEU A 100 -7.91 -12.07 -9.12
CA LEU A 100 -8.50 -11.05 -9.99
C LEU A 100 -8.53 -11.47 -11.46
N THR A 101 -7.43 -12.00 -11.99
CA THR A 101 -7.34 -12.38 -13.41
C THR A 101 -8.08 -13.67 -13.72
N ARG A 102 -8.22 -14.60 -12.79
CA ARG A 102 -9.01 -15.84 -12.98
C ARG A 102 -10.52 -15.61 -12.95
N GLU A 103 -11.00 -14.64 -12.19
CA GLU A 103 -12.43 -14.37 -12.01
C GLU A 103 -12.96 -13.21 -12.87
N ALA A 104 -12.09 -12.34 -13.39
CA ALA A 104 -12.48 -11.21 -14.27
C ALA A 104 -13.25 -11.65 -15.54
N GLY A 105 -13.21 -12.94 -15.89
CA GLY A 105 -13.98 -13.51 -17.00
C GLY A 105 -15.42 -13.94 -16.66
N ARG A 106 -15.87 -13.89 -15.40
CA ARG A 106 -17.12 -14.56 -15.00
C ARG A 106 -18.10 -13.82 -14.09
N VAL A 107 -17.75 -12.71 -13.46
CA VAL A 107 -18.66 -12.02 -12.50
C VAL A 107 -18.44 -10.51 -12.51
N PRO A 108 -19.50 -9.66 -12.32
CA PRO A 108 -19.33 -8.23 -12.10
C PRO A 108 -18.33 -8.00 -10.96
N LEU A 109 -17.25 -7.31 -11.28
CA LEU A 109 -16.01 -7.14 -10.52
C LEU A 109 -16.17 -6.74 -9.03
N TYR A 110 -17.33 -6.18 -8.69
CA TYR A 110 -17.60 -5.57 -7.38
C TYR A 110 -18.13 -6.50 -6.30
N ARG A 111 -18.53 -7.74 -6.62
CA ARG A 111 -19.26 -8.59 -5.68
C ARG A 111 -18.46 -9.69 -5.00
N ARG A 112 -17.21 -9.94 -5.40
CA ARG A 112 -16.40 -11.06 -4.89
C ARG A 112 -14.93 -10.76 -4.64
N LEU A 113 -14.52 -9.52 -4.63
CA LEU A 113 -13.17 -9.19 -4.18
C LEU A 113 -13.19 -9.26 -2.66
N ASP A 114 -12.50 -10.22 -2.10
CA ASP A 114 -12.17 -10.20 -0.68
C ASP A 114 -11.39 -8.89 -0.44
N PRO A 115 -11.82 -8.02 0.49
CA PRO A 115 -11.08 -6.80 0.84
C PRO A 115 -9.62 -7.06 1.21
N HIS A 116 -9.29 -8.31 1.46
CA HIS A 116 -7.95 -8.77 1.79
C HIS A 116 -7.11 -9.14 0.56
N ASP A 117 -7.72 -9.24 -0.62
CA ASP A 117 -7.08 -9.77 -1.83
C ASP A 117 -6.47 -8.71 -2.74
N VAL A 118 -6.54 -7.43 -2.39
CA VAL A 118 -6.32 -6.39 -3.39
C VAL A 118 -5.30 -5.35 -2.97
N VAL A 119 -4.34 -5.15 -3.86
CA VAL A 119 -3.41 -4.01 -3.94
C VAL A 119 -2.48 -3.86 -2.72
N SER A 120 -1.28 -3.40 -2.96
CA SER A 120 -0.28 -3.12 -1.92
C SER A 120 -0.80 -2.23 -0.77
N SER A 121 -1.67 -1.27 -1.08
CA SER A 121 -2.39 -0.44 -0.10
C SER A 121 -3.40 -1.22 0.75
N GLY A 122 -4.00 -2.28 0.21
CA GLY A 122 -4.88 -3.18 0.94
C GLY A 122 -4.13 -3.92 2.05
N LEU A 123 -2.93 -4.43 1.79
CA LEU A 123 -2.07 -5.04 2.82
C LEU A 123 -1.77 -4.05 3.95
N VAL A 124 -1.40 -2.81 3.61
CA VAL A 124 -1.11 -1.75 4.59
C VAL A 124 -2.34 -1.47 5.44
N CYS A 125 -3.49 -1.21 4.82
CA CYS A 125 -4.75 -0.92 5.54
C CYS A 125 -5.16 -2.09 6.43
N TRP A 126 -5.05 -3.33 5.94
CA TRP A 126 -5.35 -4.52 6.72
C TRP A 126 -4.44 -4.66 7.94
N ALA A 127 -3.13 -4.48 7.77
CA ALA A 127 -2.17 -4.59 8.86
C ALA A 127 -2.46 -3.56 9.98
N PHE A 128 -2.79 -2.32 9.62
CA PHE A 128 -3.19 -1.30 10.58
C PHE A 128 -4.54 -1.62 11.24
N ALA A 129 -5.50 -2.18 10.51
CA ALA A 129 -6.78 -2.61 11.07
C ALA A 129 -6.60 -3.71 12.14
N GLN A 130 -5.61 -4.61 12.00
CA GLN A 130 -5.26 -5.61 13.02
C GLN A 130 -4.78 -4.96 14.34
N ALA A 131 -4.26 -3.74 14.28
CA ALA A 131 -3.86 -2.96 15.46
C ALA A 131 -4.95 -1.98 15.93
N GLY A 132 -6.17 -2.08 15.39
CA GLY A 132 -7.31 -1.21 15.72
C GLY A 132 -7.25 0.18 15.08
N ILE A 133 -6.43 0.37 14.05
CA ILE A 133 -6.27 1.64 13.33
C ILE A 133 -6.88 1.50 11.94
N ARG A 134 -7.93 2.26 11.64
CA ARG A 134 -8.58 2.24 10.33
C ARG A 134 -8.08 3.40 9.47
N LEU A 135 -7.21 3.11 8.52
CA LEU A 135 -6.62 4.11 7.61
C LEU A 135 -7.56 4.54 6.50
N SER A 136 -8.45 3.67 6.04
CA SER A 136 -9.44 3.96 4.99
C SER A 136 -10.78 3.31 5.28
N TRP A 137 -11.84 3.93 4.80
CA TRP A 137 -13.21 3.39 4.82
C TRP A 137 -13.59 2.72 3.49
N GLU A 138 -12.71 2.80 2.50
CA GLU A 138 -12.92 2.17 1.22
C GLU A 138 -12.78 0.66 1.33
N LEU A 139 -13.61 -0.07 0.60
CA LEU A 139 -13.53 -1.52 0.50
C LEU A 139 -12.21 -1.95 -0.18
N MET A 140 -11.76 -1.14 -1.14
CA MET A 140 -10.54 -1.34 -1.90
C MET A 140 -9.73 -0.04 -1.93
N PRO A 141 -8.95 0.25 -0.88
CA PRO A 141 -8.15 1.47 -0.86
C PRO A 141 -7.06 1.41 -1.92
N THR A 142 -6.96 2.46 -2.70
CA THR A 142 -5.83 2.66 -3.62
C THR A 142 -4.69 3.39 -2.90
N PRO A 143 -3.44 3.35 -3.39
CA PRO A 143 -2.36 4.17 -2.83
C PRO A 143 -2.72 5.67 -2.83
N ALA A 144 -3.42 6.12 -3.87
CA ALA A 144 -3.91 7.49 -3.97
C ALA A 144 -4.93 7.82 -2.88
N SER A 145 -5.97 6.98 -2.70
CA SER A 145 -6.97 7.21 -1.65
C SER A 145 -6.37 7.10 -0.24
N LEU A 146 -5.45 6.16 -0.04
CA LEU A 146 -4.73 6.02 1.22
C LEU A 146 -3.95 7.29 1.58
N SER A 147 -3.33 7.94 0.59
CA SER A 147 -2.58 9.18 0.79
C SER A 147 -3.42 10.34 1.30
N HIS A 148 -4.74 10.31 1.09
CA HIS A 148 -5.69 11.29 1.59
C HIS A 148 -6.26 10.93 2.98
N SER A 149 -5.84 9.83 3.57
CA SER A 149 -6.26 9.47 4.92
C SER A 149 -5.94 10.58 5.92
N PRO A 150 -6.91 11.03 6.72
CA PRO A 150 -6.68 12.09 7.71
C PRO A 150 -5.71 11.66 8.82
N LEU A 151 -5.45 10.35 8.94
CA LEU A 151 -4.50 9.79 9.90
C LEU A 151 -3.07 9.83 9.41
N LEU A 152 -2.81 10.10 8.14
CA LEU A 152 -1.45 10.13 7.61
C LEU A 152 -0.81 11.50 7.80
N LEU A 153 0.36 11.50 8.46
CA LEU A 153 1.27 12.62 8.60
C LEU A 153 2.42 12.43 7.61
N GLY A 154 2.67 13.41 6.78
CA GLY A 154 3.78 13.36 5.84
C GLY A 154 3.61 14.29 4.67
N PRO A 155 4.52 14.24 3.70
CA PRO A 155 4.35 14.96 2.46
C PRO A 155 3.04 14.51 1.84
N ARG A 156 2.09 15.44 1.76
CA ARG A 156 0.84 15.18 1.07
C ARG A 156 1.18 14.89 -0.38
N PRO A 157 0.57 13.86 -0.97
CA PRO A 157 0.82 13.57 -2.36
C PRO A 157 0.44 14.78 -3.20
N TRP A 158 1.10 14.82 -4.29
CA TRP A 158 0.93 15.72 -5.40
C TRP A 158 -0.44 16.41 -5.42
N ARG A 159 -0.44 17.71 -5.22
CA ARG A 159 -1.58 18.51 -5.67
C ARG A 159 -1.29 18.90 -7.11
N GLN A 160 -2.16 18.53 -8.02
CA GLN A 160 -2.24 19.31 -9.25
C GLN A 160 -2.39 20.77 -8.84
N VAL A 161 -1.39 21.55 -9.14
CA VAL A 161 -1.49 23.01 -9.12
C VAL A 161 -2.22 23.32 -10.41
N GLY A 162 -3.55 23.55 -10.28
CA GLY A 162 -4.36 24.05 -11.37
C GLY A 162 -3.96 25.46 -11.73
#